data_5c6951c804d6ea50942be538f07241b9
#
_entry.id   5c6951c804d6ea50942be538f07241b9
#
_cell.length_a   1.000
_cell.length_b   1.000
_cell.length_c   1.000
_cell.angle_alpha   90.00
_cell.angle_beta   90.00
_cell.angle_gamma   90.00
#
_symmetry.space_group_name_H-M   'P 1'
#
loop_
_entity.id
_entity.type
_entity.pdbx_description
1 polymer ?
#
loop_
_entity_poly.entity_id
_entity_poly.type
_entity_poly.pdbx_seq_one_letter_code
_entity_poly.pdbx_strand_id
1 'polypeptide(L)'
;MGIGMKNLSYLFLLCFAGGCKIPDKGIVDTTAPPFISEATTSPSLIDVTHLASQPTDPVDTTIAFSVSVDGANASTFVTYAVLDPFDNLIVSGNLTNNNSGKFSTNTRFHILKEDVGTYNVQFQAVNDAESKSNILVQAIVVKNTDHAPFISNLVMPDTVIVPPVGDTTFVKITVTVSDLDGLQDITSVSLISRRPDNSVVGVYPMYDDGGLTVVNPFGLKSGDATAGDGIYTLIIPLLSSTTGNTYRNFSFSATDRSGESSNILTKNIFIQ
;
A
#
# COMPACT_ATOMS: atom_id res chain seq x y z
N MET A 1 -31.35 -95.66 -6.24
CA MET A 1 -30.89 -95.59 -4.86
C MET A 1 -30.75 -94.11 -4.51
N GLY A 2 -31.81 -93.51 -3.99
CA GLY A 2 -31.91 -92.11 -3.70
C GLY A 2 -31.52 -91.87 -2.24
N ILE A 3 -30.72 -90.84 -2.00
CA ILE A 3 -30.50 -90.28 -0.69
C ILE A 3 -30.88 -88.81 -0.75
N GLY A 4 -31.91 -88.50 0.04
CA GLY A 4 -32.61 -87.26 0.00
C GLY A 4 -31.86 -86.06 0.55
N MET A 5 -31.93 -85.02 -0.16
CA MET A 5 -31.66 -83.63 0.27
C MET A 5 -32.90 -83.10 0.98
N LYS A 6 -32.97 -83.27 2.26
CA LYS A 6 -33.91 -82.55 3.13
C LYS A 6 -33.14 -82.24 4.42
N ASN A 7 -32.80 -81.02 4.64
CA ASN A 7 -32.47 -80.31 5.88
C ASN A 7 -31.44 -79.23 5.71
N LEU A 8 -31.70 -78.34 4.80
CA LEU A 8 -30.87 -77.08 4.71
C LEU A 8 -31.78 -75.85 4.56
N SER A 9 -32.92 -75.82 5.16
CA SER A 9 -33.87 -74.72 5.02
C SER A 9 -34.31 -74.04 6.33
N TYR A 10 -33.66 -74.32 7.45
CA TYR A 10 -34.09 -73.73 8.74
C TYR A 10 -33.04 -72.96 9.50
N LEU A 11 -31.87 -72.61 8.88
CA LEU A 11 -30.85 -71.90 9.59
C LEU A 11 -30.69 -70.47 9.05
N PHE A 12 -31.60 -69.93 8.24
CA PHE A 12 -31.46 -68.56 7.65
C PHE A 12 -32.58 -67.61 8.10
N LEU A 13 -33.36 -67.94 9.12
CA LEU A 13 -34.45 -67.02 9.53
C LEU A 13 -34.38 -66.55 10.98
N LEU A 14 -33.23 -66.50 11.60
CA LEU A 14 -33.07 -66.03 12.99
C LEU A 14 -32.08 -64.84 13.16
N CYS A 15 -31.64 -64.21 12.08
CA CYS A 15 -30.73 -63.05 12.19
C CYS A 15 -31.40 -61.73 11.82
N PHE A 16 -32.72 -61.64 11.65
CA PHE A 16 -33.36 -60.34 11.26
C PHE A 16 -34.27 -59.75 12.36
N ALA A 17 -34.17 -60.14 13.60
CA ALA A 17 -34.95 -59.56 14.70
C ALA A 17 -34.05 -58.77 15.73
N GLY A 18 -32.82 -58.58 15.45
CA GLY A 18 -31.99 -57.63 16.18
C GLY A 18 -32.00 -56.27 15.45
N GLY A 19 -33.02 -55.43 15.73
CA GLY A 19 -33.04 -54.07 15.25
C GLY A 19 -31.75 -53.37 15.69
N CYS A 20 -30.83 -53.11 14.75
CA CYS A 20 -29.84 -52.07 14.96
C CYS A 20 -30.61 -50.79 15.27
N LYS A 21 -30.76 -50.43 16.51
CA LYS A 21 -31.09 -49.06 16.90
C LYS A 21 -29.93 -48.21 16.43
N ILE A 22 -30.10 -47.59 15.30
CA ILE A 22 -29.26 -46.43 14.94
C ILE A 22 -29.43 -45.47 16.12
N PRO A 23 -28.36 -45.12 16.84
CA PRO A 23 -28.47 -44.13 17.91
C PRO A 23 -28.95 -42.81 17.29
N ASP A 24 -30.14 -42.38 17.73
CA ASP A 24 -30.93 -41.28 17.19
C ASP A 24 -30.39 -39.90 17.60
N LYS A 25 -29.18 -39.85 18.13
CA LYS A 25 -28.47 -38.58 18.41
C LYS A 25 -27.00 -38.77 18.09
N GLY A 26 -26.55 -37.99 17.13
CA GLY A 26 -25.20 -37.97 16.61
C GLY A 26 -24.13 -38.22 17.67
N ILE A 27 -23.53 -39.38 17.62
CA ILE A 27 -22.20 -39.56 18.19
C ILE A 27 -21.34 -38.68 17.30
N VAL A 28 -21.00 -37.50 17.80
CA VAL A 28 -19.93 -36.71 17.19
C VAL A 28 -18.70 -37.59 17.33
N ASP A 29 -18.22 -38.13 16.21
CA ASP A 29 -16.97 -38.86 16.18
C ASP A 29 -15.88 -37.84 16.50
N THR A 30 -15.42 -37.83 17.74
CA THR A 30 -14.38 -36.86 18.21
C THR A 30 -13.03 -37.07 17.52
N THR A 31 -12.89 -38.17 16.76
CA THR A 31 -11.72 -38.47 15.94
C THR A 31 -11.84 -37.94 14.51
N ALA A 32 -13.05 -37.57 14.08
CA ALA A 32 -13.26 -37.00 12.75
C ALA A 32 -12.54 -35.65 12.65
N PRO A 33 -11.87 -35.40 11.51
CA PRO A 33 -11.25 -34.09 11.28
C PRO A 33 -12.28 -32.96 11.36
N PRO A 34 -11.98 -31.84 12.01
CA PRO A 34 -12.82 -30.65 11.92
C PRO A 34 -12.86 -30.14 10.47
N PHE A 35 -13.88 -29.35 10.12
CA PHE A 35 -14.02 -28.79 8.78
C PHE A 35 -14.23 -27.27 8.89
N ILE A 36 -13.39 -26.48 8.24
CA ILE A 36 -13.59 -25.03 8.13
C ILE A 36 -14.59 -24.77 7.02
N SER A 37 -15.79 -24.31 7.39
CA SER A 37 -16.89 -24.02 6.45
C SER A 37 -16.88 -22.59 5.95
N GLU A 38 -16.36 -21.66 6.76
CA GLU A 38 -16.31 -20.24 6.42
C GLU A 38 -15.10 -19.56 7.06
N ALA A 39 -14.48 -18.62 6.35
CA ALA A 39 -13.51 -17.69 6.93
C ALA A 39 -13.68 -16.30 6.31
N THR A 40 -13.42 -15.28 7.13
CA THR A 40 -13.47 -13.89 6.71
C THR A 40 -12.26 -13.12 7.22
N THR A 41 -11.83 -12.13 6.42
CA THR A 41 -10.80 -11.16 6.76
C THR A 41 -11.39 -9.74 6.61
N SER A 42 -11.13 -8.86 7.58
CA SER A 42 -11.62 -7.49 7.52
C SER A 42 -10.58 -6.50 8.10
N PRO A 43 -10.15 -5.51 7.33
CA PRO A 43 -10.44 -5.28 5.91
C PRO A 43 -9.80 -6.34 5.01
N SER A 44 -10.40 -6.62 3.85
CA SER A 44 -9.82 -7.44 2.77
C SER A 44 -9.12 -6.62 1.69
N LEU A 45 -9.27 -5.29 1.76
CA LEU A 45 -8.60 -4.32 0.90
C LEU A 45 -7.95 -3.25 1.78
N ILE A 46 -6.67 -3.02 1.61
CA ILE A 46 -5.89 -1.98 2.28
C ILE A 46 -5.32 -1.07 1.20
N ASP A 47 -5.76 0.18 1.21
CA ASP A 47 -5.23 1.21 0.33
C ASP A 47 -4.18 2.01 1.11
N VAL A 48 -2.91 1.90 0.71
CA VAL A 48 -1.79 2.54 1.42
C VAL A 48 -1.39 3.89 0.82
N THR A 49 -2.08 4.35 -0.21
CA THR A 49 -1.75 5.59 -0.95
C THR A 49 -1.47 6.77 -0.02
N HIS A 50 -2.34 6.99 0.98
CA HIS A 50 -2.23 8.13 1.89
C HIS A 50 -1.86 7.76 3.33
N LEU A 51 -1.47 6.49 3.58
CA LEU A 51 -1.18 6.02 4.95
C LEU A 51 0.27 6.24 5.37
N ALA A 52 1.18 6.44 4.42
CA ALA A 52 2.60 6.67 4.66
C ALA A 52 3.13 7.77 3.73
N SER A 53 4.19 8.47 4.15
CA SER A 53 4.78 9.59 3.40
C SER A 53 5.83 9.13 2.40
N GLN A 54 6.51 8.03 2.68
CA GLN A 54 7.59 7.49 1.85
C GLN A 54 7.31 6.01 1.52
N PRO A 55 7.83 5.48 0.40
CA PRO A 55 7.63 4.08 0.02
C PRO A 55 8.05 3.07 1.10
N THR A 56 9.09 3.39 1.87
CA THR A 56 9.64 2.55 2.94
C THR A 56 9.06 2.83 4.32
N ASP A 57 8.10 3.77 4.42
CA ASP A 57 7.46 4.04 5.71
C ASP A 57 6.53 2.89 6.11
N PRO A 58 6.57 2.47 7.37
CA PRO A 58 5.70 1.40 7.85
C PRO A 58 4.24 1.87 7.97
N VAL A 59 3.35 1.02 7.53
CA VAL A 59 1.91 1.16 7.71
C VAL A 59 1.43 0.07 8.66
N ASP A 60 0.95 0.48 9.82
CA ASP A 60 0.35 -0.42 10.81
C ASP A 60 -1.18 -0.40 10.65
N THR A 61 -1.75 -1.55 10.38
CA THR A 61 -3.20 -1.74 10.37
C THR A 61 -3.60 -2.95 11.20
N THR A 62 -4.85 -3.01 11.61
CA THR A 62 -5.40 -4.16 12.33
C THR A 62 -6.36 -4.90 11.44
N ILE A 63 -6.17 -6.22 11.33
CA ILE A 63 -7.03 -7.10 10.56
C ILE A 63 -7.76 -8.04 11.52
N ALA A 64 -9.08 -8.10 11.39
CA ALA A 64 -9.92 -9.04 12.08
C ALA A 64 -10.08 -10.32 11.24
N PHE A 65 -9.86 -11.46 11.87
CA PHE A 65 -10.12 -12.77 11.31
C PHE A 65 -11.31 -13.42 12.02
N SER A 66 -12.18 -14.07 11.27
CA SER A 66 -13.25 -14.90 11.80
C SER A 66 -13.38 -16.18 11.00
N VAL A 67 -13.55 -17.32 11.69
CA VAL A 67 -13.61 -18.65 11.10
C VAL A 67 -14.74 -19.45 11.76
N SER A 68 -15.54 -20.16 10.95
CA SER A 68 -16.53 -21.12 11.40
C SER A 68 -16.02 -22.54 11.15
N VAL A 69 -16.07 -23.37 12.18
CA VAL A 69 -15.56 -24.75 12.15
C VAL A 69 -16.68 -25.71 12.51
N ASP A 70 -17.04 -26.57 11.58
CA ASP A 70 -17.98 -27.68 11.80
C ASP A 70 -17.24 -28.83 12.47
N GLY A 71 -17.91 -29.47 13.43
CA GLY A 71 -17.33 -30.57 14.25
C GLY A 71 -16.32 -30.06 15.29
N ALA A 72 -16.29 -28.75 15.57
CA ALA A 72 -15.45 -28.18 16.64
C ALA A 72 -15.93 -28.66 18.03
N ASN A 73 -14.98 -28.98 18.90
CA ASN A 73 -15.17 -29.27 20.32
C ASN A 73 -14.39 -28.27 21.19
N ALA A 74 -14.43 -28.45 22.50
CA ALA A 74 -13.75 -27.55 23.44
C ALA A 74 -12.21 -27.53 23.29
N SER A 75 -11.63 -28.59 22.74
CA SER A 75 -10.20 -28.74 22.51
C SER A 75 -9.76 -28.36 21.11
N THR A 76 -10.71 -27.98 20.22
CA THR A 76 -10.39 -27.52 18.88
C THR A 76 -9.71 -26.16 18.94
N PHE A 77 -8.60 -26.01 18.25
CA PHE A 77 -7.94 -24.72 18.05
C PHE A 77 -7.79 -24.42 16.55
N VAL A 78 -7.76 -23.14 16.21
CA VAL A 78 -7.61 -22.66 14.84
C VAL A 78 -6.37 -21.79 14.75
N THR A 79 -5.51 -22.11 13.81
CA THR A 79 -4.31 -21.32 13.48
C THR A 79 -4.54 -20.50 12.22
N TYR A 80 -3.83 -19.39 12.12
CA TYR A 80 -3.71 -18.63 10.87
C TYR A 80 -2.24 -18.38 10.52
N ALA A 81 -1.98 -18.23 9.23
CA ALA A 81 -0.70 -17.77 8.68
C ALA A 81 -0.98 -16.78 7.55
N VAL A 82 -0.33 -15.63 7.61
CA VAL A 82 -0.38 -14.61 6.54
C VAL A 82 0.90 -14.71 5.74
N LEU A 83 0.75 -14.91 4.44
CA LEU A 83 1.84 -14.99 3.48
C LEU A 83 1.83 -13.74 2.60
N ASP A 84 3.01 -13.21 2.29
CA ASP A 84 3.19 -12.12 1.34
C ASP A 84 2.93 -12.57 -0.12
N PRO A 85 2.98 -11.65 -1.12
CA PRO A 85 2.81 -12.02 -2.53
C PRO A 85 3.88 -12.98 -3.08
N PHE A 86 4.96 -13.24 -2.32
CA PHE A 86 6.05 -14.16 -2.67
C PHE A 86 6.03 -15.44 -1.83
N ASP A 87 4.91 -15.71 -1.12
CA ASP A 87 4.70 -16.85 -0.23
C ASP A 87 5.61 -16.88 1.02
N ASN A 88 6.22 -15.77 1.42
CA ASN A 88 6.95 -15.68 2.68
C ASN A 88 5.97 -15.45 3.85
N LEU A 89 6.24 -16.11 4.98
CA LEU A 89 5.45 -15.96 6.19
C LEU A 89 5.71 -14.58 6.82
N ILE A 90 4.65 -13.76 6.94
CA ILE A 90 4.70 -12.43 7.57
C ILE A 90 4.31 -12.52 9.05
N VAL A 91 3.18 -13.16 9.34
CA VAL A 91 2.67 -13.30 10.71
C VAL A 91 1.83 -14.58 10.82
N SER A 92 1.85 -15.20 11.98
CA SER A 92 1.00 -16.35 12.31
C SER A 92 0.54 -16.29 13.76
N GLY A 93 -0.52 -17.02 14.07
CA GLY A 93 -1.05 -17.08 15.43
C GLY A 93 -2.28 -18.00 15.54
N ASN A 94 -2.97 -17.89 16.68
CA ASN A 94 -4.15 -18.65 16.97
C ASN A 94 -5.38 -17.74 17.04
N LEU A 95 -6.54 -18.27 16.67
CA LEU A 95 -7.82 -17.63 16.89
C LEU A 95 -8.39 -18.06 18.26
N THR A 96 -9.08 -17.14 18.91
CA THR A 96 -9.79 -17.41 20.18
C THR A 96 -11.14 -18.06 19.89
N ASN A 97 -11.47 -19.12 20.60
CA ASN A 97 -12.79 -19.75 20.54
C ASN A 97 -13.85 -18.86 21.22
N ASN A 98 -14.84 -18.43 20.46
CA ASN A 98 -15.93 -17.57 20.95
C ASN A 98 -17.19 -18.37 21.31
N ASN A 99 -17.09 -19.67 21.47
CA ASN A 99 -18.16 -20.67 21.63
C ASN A 99 -18.89 -21.00 20.30
N SER A 100 -19.51 -22.18 20.27
CA SER A 100 -20.34 -22.64 19.13
C SER A 100 -19.58 -22.80 17.79
N GLY A 101 -18.29 -23.15 17.81
CA GLY A 101 -17.51 -23.41 16.58
C GLY A 101 -17.09 -22.15 15.83
N LYS A 102 -17.24 -20.96 16.44
CA LYS A 102 -16.74 -19.72 15.90
C LYS A 102 -15.45 -19.30 16.58
N PHE A 103 -14.47 -18.93 15.78
CA PHE A 103 -13.15 -18.50 16.23
C PHE A 103 -12.83 -17.14 15.63
N SER A 104 -12.23 -16.24 16.42
CA SER A 104 -11.80 -14.94 15.90
C SER A 104 -10.56 -14.41 16.60
N THR A 105 -9.87 -13.49 15.94
CA THR A 105 -8.77 -12.71 16.51
C THR A 105 -8.59 -11.40 15.73
N ASN A 106 -7.94 -10.44 16.38
CA ASN A 106 -7.40 -9.26 15.71
C ASN A 106 -5.89 -9.38 15.70
N THR A 107 -5.28 -9.15 14.56
CA THR A 107 -3.81 -9.12 14.44
C THR A 107 -3.35 -7.80 13.89
N ARG A 108 -2.19 -7.33 14.37
CA ARG A 108 -1.53 -6.19 13.76
C ARG A 108 -0.84 -6.67 12.50
N PHE A 109 -1.05 -5.94 11.42
CA PHE A 109 -0.48 -6.18 10.11
C PHE A 109 0.44 -5.01 9.79
N HIS A 110 1.73 -5.31 9.64
CA HIS A 110 2.79 -4.35 9.38
C HIS A 110 3.28 -4.55 7.96
N ILE A 111 3.14 -3.52 7.12
CA ILE A 111 3.52 -3.52 5.70
C ILE A 111 4.23 -2.21 5.38
N LEU A 112 5.06 -2.21 4.35
CA LEU A 112 5.60 -0.98 3.78
C LEU A 112 4.67 -0.46 2.68
N LYS A 113 4.71 0.83 2.39
CA LYS A 113 3.90 1.44 1.31
C LYS A 113 4.20 0.81 -0.05
N GLU A 114 5.42 0.33 -0.27
CA GLU A 114 5.85 -0.34 -1.49
C GLU A 114 5.43 -1.81 -1.59
N ASP A 115 4.99 -2.43 -0.49
CA ASP A 115 4.64 -3.86 -0.42
C ASP A 115 3.24 -4.14 -0.99
N VAL A 116 2.98 -3.70 -2.20
CA VAL A 116 1.69 -3.91 -2.88
C VAL A 116 1.54 -5.34 -3.36
N GLY A 117 0.30 -5.84 -3.36
CA GLY A 117 0.00 -7.16 -3.89
C GLY A 117 -1.07 -7.91 -3.11
N THR A 118 -1.21 -9.20 -3.38
CA THR A 118 -2.17 -10.06 -2.73
C THR A 118 -1.50 -10.92 -1.67
N TYR A 119 -1.90 -10.73 -0.43
CA TYR A 119 -1.48 -11.52 0.72
C TYR A 119 -2.48 -12.64 0.96
N ASN A 120 -1.99 -13.85 1.18
CA ASN A 120 -2.82 -15.03 1.40
C ASN A 120 -2.88 -15.36 2.89
N VAL A 121 -4.09 -15.38 3.46
CA VAL A 121 -4.33 -15.80 4.84
C VAL A 121 -4.83 -17.23 4.82
N GLN A 122 -4.04 -18.14 5.34
CA GLN A 122 -4.37 -19.56 5.46
C GLN A 122 -4.90 -19.86 6.86
N PHE A 123 -6.02 -20.58 6.95
CA PHE A 123 -6.62 -21.03 8.21
C PHE A 123 -6.64 -22.55 8.26
N GLN A 124 -6.29 -23.12 9.41
CA GLN A 124 -6.35 -24.55 9.67
C GLN A 124 -6.83 -24.81 11.10
N ALA A 125 -7.79 -25.71 11.25
CA ALA A 125 -8.25 -26.17 12.54
C ALA A 125 -7.62 -27.53 12.89
N VAL A 126 -7.42 -27.79 14.19
CA VAL A 126 -6.89 -29.05 14.71
C VAL A 126 -7.70 -29.42 15.95
N ASN A 127 -8.10 -30.68 16.08
CA ASN A 127 -8.79 -31.21 17.26
C ASN A 127 -7.81 -31.90 18.24
N ASP A 128 -8.33 -32.43 19.33
CA ASP A 128 -7.56 -33.13 20.37
C ASP A 128 -6.96 -34.48 19.92
N ALA A 129 -7.49 -35.04 18.84
CA ALA A 129 -6.89 -36.23 18.19
C ALA A 129 -5.78 -35.85 17.17
N GLU A 130 -5.32 -34.60 17.15
CA GLU A 130 -4.35 -34.04 16.19
C GLU A 130 -4.80 -34.12 14.72
N SER A 131 -6.10 -34.37 14.48
CA SER A 131 -6.67 -34.40 13.15
C SER A 131 -6.85 -32.97 12.64
N LYS A 132 -6.37 -32.72 11.41
CA LYS A 132 -6.35 -31.41 10.77
C LYS A 132 -7.53 -31.25 9.82
N SER A 133 -8.10 -30.04 9.79
CA SER A 133 -9.10 -29.62 8.80
C SER A 133 -8.53 -29.46 7.40
N ASN A 134 -9.42 -29.17 6.44
CA ASN A 134 -9.04 -28.48 5.22
C ASN A 134 -8.31 -27.16 5.56
N ILE A 135 -7.48 -26.67 4.63
CA ILE A 135 -6.95 -25.31 4.66
C ILE A 135 -7.91 -24.44 3.87
N LEU A 136 -8.40 -23.36 4.50
CA LEU A 136 -9.16 -22.33 3.82
C LEU A 136 -8.29 -21.09 3.64
N VAL A 137 -8.28 -20.53 2.43
CA VAL A 137 -7.47 -19.36 2.09
C VAL A 137 -8.36 -18.16 1.83
N GLN A 138 -8.02 -17.03 2.42
CA GLN A 138 -8.62 -15.72 2.16
C GLN A 138 -7.55 -14.75 1.66
N ALA A 139 -7.94 -13.81 0.80
CA ALA A 139 -7.03 -12.82 0.26
C ALA A 139 -7.19 -11.48 0.99
N ILE A 140 -6.07 -10.81 1.22
CA ILE A 140 -6.00 -9.39 1.57
C ILE A 140 -5.25 -8.71 0.43
N VAL A 141 -5.89 -7.72 -0.21
CA VAL A 141 -5.27 -6.95 -1.28
C VAL A 141 -4.71 -5.67 -0.70
N VAL A 142 -3.41 -5.49 -0.84
CA VAL A 142 -2.73 -4.22 -0.55
C VAL A 142 -2.50 -3.50 -1.87
N LYS A 143 -2.98 -2.28 -2.01
CA LYS A 143 -2.82 -1.46 -3.20
C LYS A 143 -2.26 -0.09 -2.84
N ASN A 144 -1.46 0.43 -3.77
CA ASN A 144 -1.07 1.82 -3.85
C ASN A 144 -1.58 2.34 -5.18
N THR A 145 -2.43 3.37 -5.16
CA THR A 145 -3.00 4.01 -6.36
C THR A 145 -2.41 5.40 -6.58
N ASP A 146 -1.24 5.63 -6.01
CA ASP A 146 -0.50 6.87 -6.11
C ASP A 146 -0.16 7.23 -7.57
N HIS A 147 -0.21 8.52 -7.89
CA HIS A 147 0.04 9.05 -9.22
C HIS A 147 1.17 10.08 -9.14
N ALA A 148 2.15 9.93 -10.00
CA ALA A 148 3.22 10.91 -10.11
C ALA A 148 2.67 12.30 -10.46
N PRO A 149 3.22 13.37 -9.88
CA PRO A 149 2.84 14.74 -10.21
C PRO A 149 3.15 15.08 -11.68
N PHE A 150 2.45 16.04 -12.21
CA PHE A 150 2.67 16.56 -13.56
C PHE A 150 3.00 18.05 -13.53
N ILE A 151 4.14 18.42 -14.12
CA ILE A 151 4.59 19.82 -14.20
C ILE A 151 4.38 20.39 -15.62
N SER A 152 3.86 21.61 -15.69
CA SER A 152 3.46 22.28 -16.94
C SER A 152 3.62 23.81 -16.85
N ASN A 153 3.25 24.52 -17.91
CA ASN A 153 3.11 25.98 -17.96
C ASN A 153 4.30 26.76 -17.38
N LEU A 154 5.51 26.42 -17.81
CA LEU A 154 6.72 27.16 -17.42
C LEU A 154 6.67 28.58 -17.98
N VAL A 155 6.68 29.59 -17.09
CA VAL A 155 6.79 31.00 -17.44
C VAL A 155 8.09 31.57 -16.88
N MET A 156 8.98 31.99 -17.77
CA MET A 156 10.22 32.66 -17.46
C MET A 156 10.73 33.42 -18.71
N PRO A 157 11.55 34.50 -18.55
CA PRO A 157 12.12 35.19 -19.69
C PRO A 157 13.12 34.31 -20.46
N ASP A 158 13.26 34.54 -21.75
CA ASP A 158 14.28 33.89 -22.58
C ASP A 158 15.65 34.53 -22.43
N THR A 159 15.66 35.83 -22.09
CA THR A 159 16.88 36.64 -21.91
C THR A 159 16.74 37.55 -20.69
N VAL A 160 17.83 37.70 -19.95
CA VAL A 160 17.94 38.68 -18.84
C VAL A 160 19.20 39.49 -19.03
N ILE A 161 19.14 40.77 -18.68
CA ILE A 161 20.25 41.68 -18.79
C ILE A 161 20.93 41.84 -17.42
N VAL A 162 22.25 41.67 -17.38
CA VAL A 162 23.05 41.93 -16.16
C VAL A 162 22.86 43.39 -15.79
N PRO A 163 22.44 43.72 -14.56
CA PRO A 163 22.23 45.10 -14.16
C PRO A 163 23.56 45.87 -14.03
N PRO A 164 23.51 47.22 -14.06
CA PRO A 164 24.65 48.07 -13.75
C PRO A 164 25.25 47.77 -12.37
N VAL A 165 26.52 48.18 -12.19
CA VAL A 165 27.22 48.01 -10.91
C VAL A 165 26.47 48.66 -9.77
N GLY A 166 26.17 47.85 -8.74
CA GLY A 166 25.41 48.27 -7.56
C GLY A 166 23.93 47.95 -7.62
N ASP A 167 23.39 47.58 -8.79
CA ASP A 167 21.99 47.22 -8.98
C ASP A 167 21.75 45.70 -8.96
N THR A 168 20.49 45.33 -8.80
CA THR A 168 20.02 43.94 -8.83
C THR A 168 18.73 43.84 -9.67
N THR A 169 18.70 42.93 -10.63
CA THR A 169 17.48 42.56 -11.36
C THR A 169 16.88 41.30 -10.76
N PHE A 170 15.54 41.28 -10.64
CA PHE A 170 14.82 40.10 -10.10
C PHE A 170 14.14 39.37 -11.23
N VAL A 171 14.43 38.08 -11.35
CA VAL A 171 13.84 37.19 -12.35
C VAL A 171 12.79 36.33 -11.67
N LYS A 172 11.53 36.54 -12.01
CA LYS A 172 10.42 35.70 -11.55
C LYS A 172 10.26 34.52 -12.49
N ILE A 173 10.16 33.32 -11.92
CA ILE A 173 9.96 32.06 -12.63
C ILE A 173 8.76 31.37 -12.00
N THR A 174 7.83 30.83 -12.81
CA THR A 174 6.69 30.08 -12.34
C THR A 174 6.51 28.80 -13.13
N VAL A 175 6.03 27.75 -12.46
CA VAL A 175 5.57 26.51 -13.07
C VAL A 175 4.22 26.11 -12.47
N THR A 176 3.38 25.44 -13.23
CA THR A 176 2.15 24.83 -12.71
C THR A 176 2.40 23.37 -12.43
N VAL A 177 2.02 22.91 -11.24
CA VAL A 177 2.04 21.49 -10.85
C VAL A 177 0.63 21.04 -10.60
N SER A 178 0.27 19.85 -11.08
CA SER A 178 -0.97 19.16 -10.80
C SER A 178 -0.68 17.74 -10.37
N ASP A 179 -1.54 17.20 -9.54
CA ASP A 179 -1.49 15.84 -9.06
C ASP A 179 -2.91 15.28 -8.96
N LEU A 180 -3.13 14.03 -9.39
CA LEU A 180 -4.44 13.37 -9.29
C LEU A 180 -4.82 13.06 -7.85
N ASP A 181 -3.83 12.95 -6.96
CA ASP A 181 -4.02 12.72 -5.52
C ASP A 181 -4.14 14.04 -4.74
N GLY A 182 -4.00 15.17 -5.44
CA GLY A 182 -4.19 16.52 -4.93
C GLY A 182 -2.88 17.25 -4.63
N LEU A 183 -2.93 18.59 -4.62
CA LEU A 183 -1.75 19.44 -4.39
C LEU A 183 -1.09 19.23 -3.02
N GLN A 184 -1.86 18.77 -2.01
CA GLN A 184 -1.33 18.45 -0.68
C GLN A 184 -0.38 17.25 -0.69
N ASP A 185 -0.37 16.47 -1.78
CA ASP A 185 0.57 15.35 -1.95
C ASP A 185 1.95 15.80 -2.45
N ILE A 186 2.05 16.98 -3.01
CA ILE A 186 3.33 17.55 -3.47
C ILE A 186 4.21 17.89 -2.27
N THR A 187 5.38 17.26 -2.17
CA THR A 187 6.36 17.53 -1.12
C THR A 187 7.40 18.57 -1.52
N SER A 188 7.77 18.61 -2.80
CA SER A 188 8.75 19.58 -3.28
C SER A 188 8.61 19.88 -4.77
N VAL A 189 8.88 21.13 -5.12
CA VAL A 189 9.09 21.55 -6.49
C VAL A 189 10.44 22.26 -6.56
N SER A 190 11.28 21.89 -7.50
CA SER A 190 12.65 22.39 -7.58
C SER A 190 13.05 22.81 -8.98
N LEU A 191 13.92 23.82 -9.01
CA LEU A 191 14.68 24.26 -10.17
C LEU A 191 16.13 23.86 -9.98
N ILE A 192 16.72 23.17 -10.96
CA ILE A 192 18.15 22.89 -11.04
C ILE A 192 18.74 23.80 -12.12
N SER A 193 19.71 24.65 -11.72
CA SER A 193 20.45 25.50 -12.62
C SER A 193 21.78 24.85 -13.00
N ARG A 194 22.08 24.80 -14.31
CA ARG A 194 23.32 24.22 -14.84
C ARG A 194 24.00 25.19 -15.78
N ARG A 195 25.33 25.07 -15.85
CA ARG A 195 26.16 25.76 -16.87
C ARG A 195 26.03 25.03 -18.22
N PRO A 196 26.52 25.64 -19.32
CA PRO A 196 26.54 24.99 -20.65
C PRO A 196 27.30 23.66 -20.69
N ASP A 197 28.26 23.46 -19.77
CA ASP A 197 29.01 22.20 -19.59
C ASP A 197 28.26 21.15 -18.73
N ASN A 198 26.99 21.39 -18.42
CA ASN A 198 26.13 20.59 -17.54
C ASN A 198 26.51 20.55 -16.05
N SER A 199 27.54 21.28 -15.63
CA SER A 199 27.87 21.38 -14.20
C SER A 199 26.74 22.11 -13.44
N VAL A 200 26.35 21.57 -12.28
CA VAL A 200 25.27 22.13 -11.44
C VAL A 200 25.78 23.42 -10.78
N VAL A 201 24.99 24.47 -10.91
CA VAL A 201 25.20 25.76 -10.21
C VAL A 201 24.48 25.73 -8.85
N GLY A 202 23.26 25.21 -8.83
CA GLY A 202 22.47 25.10 -7.61
C GLY A 202 21.15 24.43 -7.86
N VAL A 203 20.53 24.00 -6.75
CA VAL A 203 19.15 23.46 -6.69
C VAL A 203 18.35 24.43 -5.81
N TYR A 204 17.26 24.94 -6.34
CA TYR A 204 16.47 25.99 -5.70
C TYR A 204 15.02 25.51 -5.55
N PRO A 205 14.47 25.50 -4.32
CA PRO A 205 13.07 25.17 -4.10
C PRO A 205 12.16 26.30 -4.65
N MET A 206 11.02 25.88 -5.19
CA MET A 206 9.93 26.74 -5.62
C MET A 206 8.76 26.58 -4.64
N TYR A 207 7.94 27.61 -4.48
CA TYR A 207 6.91 27.64 -3.44
C TYR A 207 5.56 28.10 -4.00
N ASP A 208 4.50 27.50 -3.45
CA ASP A 208 3.09 27.83 -3.64
C ASP A 208 2.54 28.28 -2.26
N ASP A 209 3.00 29.46 -1.79
CA ASP A 209 2.79 29.94 -0.41
C ASP A 209 2.06 31.29 -0.32
N GLY A 210 1.59 31.86 -1.44
CA GLY A 210 0.99 33.18 -1.50
C GLY A 210 1.95 34.32 -1.16
N GLY A 211 3.24 34.06 -1.21
CA GLY A 211 4.30 35.05 -0.90
C GLY A 211 4.36 35.47 0.56
N LEU A 212 3.69 34.75 1.47
CA LEU A 212 3.49 35.23 2.83
C LEU A 212 4.56 34.75 3.83
N THR A 213 5.08 33.54 3.69
CA THR A 213 5.76 32.88 4.81
C THR A 213 7.18 32.45 4.55
N VAL A 214 7.55 32.11 3.34
CA VAL A 214 8.84 31.49 3.04
C VAL A 214 9.82 32.52 2.49
N VAL A 215 11.00 32.55 3.10
CA VAL A 215 12.17 33.27 2.55
C VAL A 215 12.95 32.27 1.72
N ASN A 216 13.05 32.48 0.41
CA ASN A 216 13.78 31.59 -0.49
C ASN A 216 15.30 31.61 -0.19
N PRO A 217 16.11 30.74 -0.81
CA PRO A 217 17.57 30.67 -0.56
C PRO A 217 18.32 31.96 -0.77
N PHE A 218 17.73 32.96 -1.41
CA PHE A 218 18.33 34.29 -1.65
C PHE A 218 17.89 35.35 -0.64
N GLY A 219 17.14 34.97 0.40
CA GLY A 219 16.63 35.91 1.39
C GLY A 219 15.41 36.72 0.93
N LEU A 220 14.73 36.28 -0.13
CA LEU A 220 13.56 36.92 -0.72
C LEU A 220 12.30 36.12 -0.47
N LYS A 221 11.13 36.76 -0.52
CA LYS A 221 9.87 36.08 -0.60
C LYS A 221 9.78 35.33 -1.93
N SER A 222 8.98 34.26 -1.97
CA SER A 222 8.80 33.42 -3.18
C SER A 222 8.30 34.23 -4.38
N GLY A 223 7.48 35.26 -4.12
CA GLY A 223 6.78 36.04 -5.15
C GLY A 223 5.54 35.32 -5.69
N ASP A 224 5.12 34.26 -5.04
CA ASP A 224 3.86 33.62 -5.33
C ASP A 224 2.67 34.53 -4.99
N ALA A 225 1.54 34.35 -5.72
CA ALA A 225 0.40 35.25 -5.59
C ALA A 225 -0.70 34.66 -4.71
N THR A 226 -0.91 33.35 -4.79
CA THR A 226 -2.02 32.66 -4.14
C THR A 226 -1.60 31.30 -3.65
N ALA A 227 -1.60 31.10 -2.35
CA ALA A 227 -1.22 29.79 -1.77
C ALA A 227 -2.18 28.67 -2.19
N GLY A 228 -1.62 27.53 -2.56
CA GLY A 228 -2.37 26.31 -2.84
C GLY A 228 -3.10 26.33 -4.19
N ASP A 229 -2.70 27.18 -5.14
CA ASP A 229 -3.29 27.20 -6.48
C ASP A 229 -2.53 26.33 -7.51
N GLY A 230 -1.45 25.67 -7.07
CA GLY A 230 -0.59 24.81 -7.90
C GLY A 230 0.41 25.59 -8.74
N ILE A 231 0.53 26.92 -8.57
CA ILE A 231 1.53 27.75 -9.28
C ILE A 231 2.72 27.97 -8.36
N TYR A 232 3.75 27.21 -8.56
CA TYR A 232 5.00 27.32 -7.80
C TYR A 232 5.89 28.41 -8.35
N THR A 233 6.36 29.28 -7.48
CA THR A 233 7.10 30.51 -7.85
C THR A 233 8.47 30.56 -7.18
N LEU A 234 9.45 31.08 -7.91
CA LEU A 234 10.77 31.42 -7.39
C LEU A 234 11.22 32.80 -7.97
N ILE A 235 11.74 33.65 -7.12
CA ILE A 235 12.45 34.90 -7.54
C ILE A 235 13.93 34.67 -7.35
N ILE A 236 14.71 34.85 -8.43
CA ILE A 236 16.17 34.78 -8.44
C ILE A 236 16.72 36.18 -8.62
N PRO A 237 17.62 36.68 -7.73
CA PRO A 237 18.33 37.92 -7.92
C PRO A 237 19.47 37.73 -8.93
N LEU A 238 19.53 38.56 -9.94
CA LEU A 238 20.67 38.70 -10.86
C LEU A 238 21.49 39.91 -10.43
N LEU A 239 22.70 39.63 -9.99
CA LEU A 239 23.63 40.69 -9.51
C LEU A 239 24.47 41.25 -10.65
N SER A 240 24.95 42.47 -10.49
CA SER A 240 25.91 43.10 -11.41
C SER A 240 27.23 42.34 -11.57
N SER A 241 27.55 41.45 -10.61
CA SER A 241 28.71 40.54 -10.68
C SER A 241 28.47 39.27 -11.46
N THR A 242 27.24 39.04 -11.95
CA THR A 242 26.89 37.84 -12.72
C THR A 242 27.59 37.87 -14.08
N THR A 243 28.19 36.73 -14.46
CA THR A 243 28.84 36.62 -15.77
C THR A 243 27.79 36.69 -16.88
N GLY A 244 27.87 37.71 -17.72
CA GLY A 244 27.05 37.85 -18.93
C GLY A 244 27.58 37.08 -20.14
N ASN A 245 26.87 37.21 -21.27
CA ASN A 245 27.13 36.52 -22.54
C ASN A 245 27.21 34.97 -22.40
N THR A 246 26.35 34.43 -21.61
CA THR A 246 26.31 32.96 -21.35
C THR A 246 24.88 32.45 -21.20
N TYR A 247 24.71 31.15 -21.40
CA TYR A 247 23.46 30.48 -21.12
C TYR A 247 23.45 29.82 -19.73
N ARG A 248 22.25 29.65 -19.19
CA ARG A 248 21.98 28.76 -18.10
C ARG A 248 20.88 27.79 -18.55
N ASN A 249 21.11 26.52 -18.28
CA ASN A 249 20.11 25.48 -18.52
C ASN A 249 19.34 25.25 -17.22
N PHE A 250 18.04 25.44 -17.25
CA PHE A 250 17.17 25.22 -16.12
C PHE A 250 16.35 23.94 -16.35
N SER A 251 16.26 23.09 -15.34
CA SER A 251 15.36 21.95 -15.31
C SER A 251 14.47 22.02 -14.07
N PHE A 252 13.22 21.70 -14.26
CA PHE A 252 12.17 21.79 -13.24
C PHE A 252 11.54 20.43 -13.04
N SER A 253 11.33 20.02 -11.79
CA SER A 253 10.65 18.81 -11.40
C SER A 253 9.89 18.98 -10.10
N ALA A 254 8.85 18.20 -9.92
CA ALA A 254 8.10 18.04 -8.67
C ALA A 254 8.29 16.63 -8.14
N THR A 255 8.14 16.47 -6.83
CA THR A 255 8.14 15.16 -6.15
C THR A 255 6.98 15.15 -5.15
N ASP A 256 6.25 14.06 -5.08
CA ASP A 256 5.15 13.84 -4.15
C ASP A 256 5.59 13.21 -2.83
N ARG A 257 4.64 12.83 -2.00
CA ARG A 257 4.89 12.16 -0.71
C ARG A 257 5.31 10.72 -0.85
N SER A 258 4.97 10.08 -1.95
CA SER A 258 5.38 8.70 -2.22
C SER A 258 6.80 8.60 -2.77
N GLY A 259 7.40 9.75 -3.12
CA GLY A 259 8.73 9.84 -3.72
C GLY A 259 8.72 9.73 -5.24
N GLU A 260 7.53 9.70 -5.88
CA GLU A 260 7.43 9.71 -7.33
C GLU A 260 7.75 11.10 -7.88
N SER A 261 8.37 11.11 -9.06
CA SER A 261 8.82 12.35 -9.69
C SER A 261 8.02 12.67 -10.95
N SER A 262 7.75 13.96 -11.15
CA SER A 262 7.07 14.47 -12.35
C SER A 262 7.89 14.26 -13.63
N ASN A 263 7.25 14.55 -14.76
CA ASN A 263 7.99 14.90 -15.98
C ASN A 263 8.95 16.08 -15.70
N ILE A 264 9.98 16.21 -16.51
CA ILE A 264 10.97 17.32 -16.40
C ILE A 264 10.69 18.36 -17.48
N LEU A 265 10.51 19.62 -17.09
CA LEU A 265 10.57 20.76 -18.01
C LEU A 265 11.98 21.32 -18.05
N THR A 266 12.44 21.67 -19.24
CA THR A 266 13.75 22.30 -19.43
C THR A 266 13.63 23.58 -20.23
N LYS A 267 14.39 24.59 -19.88
CA LYS A 267 14.50 25.85 -20.62
C LYS A 267 15.86 26.48 -20.43
N ASN A 268 16.38 27.07 -21.51
CA ASN A 268 17.59 27.86 -21.46
C ASN A 268 17.25 29.35 -21.30
N ILE A 269 18.03 30.07 -20.51
CA ILE A 269 17.98 31.52 -20.40
C ILE A 269 19.32 32.08 -20.83
N PHE A 270 19.29 33.10 -21.67
CA PHE A 270 20.49 33.85 -22.05
C PHE A 270 20.71 35.00 -21.07
N ILE A 271 21.91 35.10 -20.50
CA ILE A 271 22.32 36.20 -19.62
C ILE A 271 23.18 37.12 -20.46
N GLN A 272 22.66 38.30 -20.77
CA GLN A 272 23.28 39.29 -21.62
C GLN A 272 24.02 40.32 -20.77
#